data_b43c211b09fed44a4a49a0c79c282843
#
_entry.id   b43c211b09fed44a4a49a0c79c282843
#
_cell.length_a   1.000
_cell.length_b   1.000
_cell.length_c   1.000
_cell.angle_alpha   90.00
_cell.angle_beta   90.00
_cell.angle_gamma   90.00
#
_symmetry.space_group_name_H-M   'P 1'
#
loop_
_entity.id
_entity.type
_entity.pdbx_description
1 polymer ?
#
loop_
_entity_poly.entity_id
_entity_poly.type
_entity_poly.pdbx_seq_one_letter_code
_entity_poly.pdbx_strand_id
1 'polypeptide(L)'
;MEYQRLSILTALALAGIQTSFARQGNAPMAWASPSDSEGNVMAKNIDADSLRYAFPPAFQAVTPHQSLDSLQAELKRQIEARRGKHYGCSAVSLTAIAATLGSVFSEKQLRSMSDSFSGGIGHKFSQGTCGALSGAIMALGFYASGDKEKHQRLAGEVYEEFKKQEGTVACGDIYGKFHFGRCNGCILCAVSKVVELLYREGDIQTNTVQIADYKSFITKY
;
A
#
# COMPACT_ATOMS: atom_id res chain seq x y z
N MET A 1 54.24 6.15 -21.06
CA MET A 1 54.42 5.38 -19.80
C MET A 1 53.49 5.83 -18.64
N GLU A 2 52.70 6.85 -18.81
CA GLU A 2 51.75 7.32 -17.74
C GLU A 2 50.37 6.62 -17.74
N TYR A 3 49.95 6.11 -18.87
CA TYR A 3 48.62 5.44 -18.96
C TYR A 3 48.53 4.10 -18.23
N GLN A 4 49.66 3.39 -18.02
CA GLN A 4 49.69 2.12 -17.30
C GLN A 4 49.67 2.31 -15.77
N ARG A 5 50.12 3.46 -15.25
CA ARG A 5 50.07 3.71 -13.79
C ARG A 5 48.70 4.08 -13.27
N LEU A 6 47.84 4.72 -14.11
CA LEU A 6 46.46 5.04 -13.71
C LEU A 6 45.60 3.79 -13.60
N SER A 7 45.80 2.78 -14.46
CA SER A 7 45.03 1.55 -14.46
C SER A 7 45.25 0.69 -13.22
N ILE A 8 46.47 0.72 -12.66
CA ILE A 8 46.79 -0.09 -11.46
C ILE A 8 46.23 0.56 -10.19
N LEU A 9 46.25 1.88 -10.10
CA LEU A 9 45.67 2.59 -8.95
C LEU A 9 44.13 2.48 -8.91
N THR A 10 43.48 2.51 -10.07
CA THR A 10 42.02 2.32 -10.15
C THR A 10 41.62 0.90 -9.82
N ALA A 11 42.40 -0.10 -10.20
CA ALA A 11 42.16 -1.50 -9.86
C ALA A 11 42.34 -1.78 -8.36
N LEU A 12 43.33 -1.16 -7.72
CA LEU A 12 43.58 -1.27 -6.29
C LEU A 12 42.48 -0.56 -5.46
N ALA A 13 41.94 0.55 -5.92
CA ALA A 13 40.84 1.24 -5.27
C ALA A 13 39.52 0.43 -5.33
N LEU A 14 39.25 -0.22 -6.47
CA LEU A 14 38.09 -1.11 -6.64
C LEU A 14 38.22 -2.40 -5.80
N ALA A 15 39.42 -2.97 -5.70
CA ALA A 15 39.69 -4.13 -4.85
C ALA A 15 39.54 -3.79 -3.36
N GLY A 16 39.93 -2.59 -2.94
CA GLY A 16 39.74 -2.13 -1.55
C GLY A 16 38.28 -1.95 -1.16
N ILE A 17 37.44 -1.48 -2.11
CA ILE A 17 35.99 -1.34 -1.89
C ILE A 17 35.32 -2.72 -1.81
N GLN A 18 35.72 -3.67 -2.63
CA GLN A 18 35.15 -5.04 -2.60
C GLN A 18 35.51 -5.79 -1.30
N THR A 19 36.70 -5.60 -0.74
CA THR A 19 37.09 -6.25 0.52
C THR A 19 36.38 -5.64 1.75
N SER A 20 35.96 -4.38 1.68
CA SER A 20 35.17 -3.75 2.75
C SER A 20 33.71 -4.24 2.76
N PHE A 21 33.12 -4.53 1.59
CA PHE A 21 31.77 -5.09 1.50
C PHE A 21 31.72 -6.59 1.85
N ALA A 22 32.76 -7.34 1.61
CA ALA A 22 32.80 -8.78 1.92
C ALA A 22 32.97 -9.09 3.42
N ARG A 23 33.31 -8.10 4.25
CA ARG A 23 33.48 -8.26 5.69
C ARG A 23 32.25 -7.86 6.54
N GLN A 24 31.27 -7.20 5.95
CA GLN A 24 29.95 -7.11 6.57
C GLN A 24 29.17 -8.38 6.19
N GLY A 25 29.42 -9.43 6.94
CA GLY A 25 28.61 -10.64 6.84
C GLY A 25 27.14 -10.25 6.89
N ASN A 26 26.35 -10.74 5.93
CA ASN A 26 24.91 -10.77 6.00
C ASN A 26 24.53 -11.62 7.23
N ALA A 27 24.62 -11.05 8.43
CA ALA A 27 23.79 -11.52 9.50
C ALA A 27 22.36 -11.20 9.06
N PRO A 28 21.49 -12.20 8.91
CA PRO A 28 20.06 -11.90 8.75
C PRO A 28 19.72 -10.95 9.89
N MET A 29 19.03 -9.85 9.61
CA MET A 29 18.42 -9.04 10.66
C MET A 29 17.47 -9.97 11.38
N ALA A 30 18.00 -10.66 12.38
CA ALA A 30 17.17 -11.34 13.36
C ALA A 30 16.40 -10.23 14.06
N TRP A 31 15.13 -10.17 13.81
CA TRP A 31 14.20 -9.48 14.68
C TRP A 31 14.32 -10.19 16.03
N ALA A 32 15.19 -9.67 16.89
CA ALA A 32 15.27 -10.15 18.26
C ALA A 32 13.93 -9.78 18.91
N SER A 33 13.05 -10.75 19.01
CA SER A 33 11.91 -10.65 19.91
C SER A 33 12.46 -10.40 21.30
N PRO A 34 11.95 -9.45 22.08
CA PRO A 34 12.37 -9.25 23.45
C PRO A 34 12.14 -10.58 24.19
N SER A 35 13.23 -11.21 24.61
CA SER A 35 13.21 -12.40 25.48
C SER A 35 13.35 -11.94 26.93
N ASP A 36 12.73 -12.70 27.86
CA ASP A 36 13.01 -12.54 29.28
C ASP A 36 14.42 -12.99 29.62
N SER A 37 14.83 -12.81 30.87
CA SER A 37 16.15 -13.20 31.37
C SER A 37 16.44 -14.71 31.31
N GLU A 38 15.45 -15.52 30.95
CA GLU A 38 15.55 -16.98 30.80
C GLU A 38 15.54 -17.44 29.34
N GLY A 39 15.53 -16.48 28.38
CA GLY A 39 15.52 -16.77 26.93
C GLY A 39 14.17 -17.19 26.37
N ASN A 40 13.11 -17.12 27.15
CA ASN A 40 11.77 -17.36 26.66
C ASN A 40 11.26 -16.14 25.88
N VAL A 41 10.76 -16.36 24.68
CA VAL A 41 10.02 -15.32 23.93
C VAL A 41 8.80 -14.94 24.78
N MET A 42 8.78 -13.69 25.27
CA MET A 42 7.61 -13.20 25.97
C MET A 42 6.43 -13.16 24.99
N ALA A 43 5.73 -14.25 24.83
CA ALA A 43 4.33 -14.24 24.47
C ALA A 43 3.60 -13.60 25.66
N LYS A 44 3.61 -12.25 25.75
CA LYS A 44 2.69 -11.58 26.66
C LYS A 44 1.31 -12.08 26.27
N ASN A 45 0.60 -12.66 27.23
CA ASN A 45 -0.82 -12.91 27.11
C ASN A 45 -1.48 -11.57 26.75
N ILE A 46 -1.59 -11.31 25.46
CA ILE A 46 -2.39 -10.21 24.95
C ILE A 46 -3.81 -10.70 25.13
N ASP A 47 -4.43 -10.30 26.26
CA ASP A 47 -5.82 -10.64 26.49
C ASP A 47 -6.70 -10.04 25.39
N ALA A 48 -7.83 -10.66 25.13
CA ALA A 48 -8.77 -10.22 24.10
C ALA A 48 -9.28 -8.80 24.33
N ASP A 49 -9.21 -8.28 25.56
CA ASP A 49 -9.62 -6.93 25.90
C ASP A 49 -8.51 -5.91 25.59
N SER A 50 -7.23 -6.26 25.76
CA SER A 50 -6.10 -5.42 25.31
C SER A 50 -6.11 -5.23 23.80
N LEU A 51 -6.54 -6.23 23.02
CA LEU A 51 -6.73 -6.11 21.57
C LEU A 51 -7.88 -5.15 21.19
N ARG A 52 -8.92 -5.02 22.02
CA ARG A 52 -10.03 -4.07 21.79
C ARG A 52 -9.59 -2.63 21.87
N TYR A 53 -8.58 -2.30 22.68
CA TYR A 53 -8.02 -0.94 22.78
C TYR A 53 -6.99 -0.64 21.68
N ALA A 54 -6.35 -1.65 21.11
CA ALA A 54 -5.40 -1.47 20.01
C ALA A 54 -6.11 -1.21 18.66
N PHE A 55 -7.40 -1.60 18.54
CA PHE A 55 -8.19 -1.45 17.33
C PHE A 55 -9.49 -0.72 17.68
N PRO A 56 -9.65 0.55 17.27
CA PRO A 56 -10.90 1.26 17.52
C PRO A 56 -12.08 0.51 16.87
N PRO A 57 -13.25 0.48 17.52
CA PRO A 57 -14.45 -0.19 17.00
C PRO A 57 -15.08 0.63 15.88
N ALA A 58 -14.43 0.71 14.73
CA ALA A 58 -14.96 1.38 13.54
C ALA A 58 -15.01 0.43 12.35
N PHE A 59 -15.43 -0.81 12.60
CA PHE A 59 -15.94 -1.67 11.54
C PHE A 59 -17.43 -1.38 11.38
N GLN A 60 -17.77 -0.40 10.58
CA GLN A 60 -19.05 -0.49 9.89
C GLN A 60 -18.86 -1.58 8.83
N ALA A 61 -19.29 -2.79 9.17
CA ALA A 61 -19.38 -3.86 8.20
C ALA A 61 -20.17 -3.34 7.00
N VAL A 62 -19.57 -3.45 5.80
CA VAL A 62 -20.34 -3.30 4.56
C VAL A 62 -21.56 -4.21 4.72
N THR A 63 -22.76 -3.65 4.69
CA THR A 63 -23.98 -4.45 4.82
C THR A 63 -23.98 -5.45 3.65
N PRO A 64 -24.14 -6.76 3.90
CA PRO A 64 -24.24 -7.75 2.85
C PRO A 64 -25.39 -7.30 1.93
N HIS A 65 -25.14 -7.13 0.63
CA HIS A 65 -26.05 -6.72 -0.44
C HIS A 65 -25.96 -5.27 -0.96
N GLN A 66 -24.86 -4.54 -0.73
CA GLN A 66 -24.67 -3.29 -1.49
C GLN A 66 -24.37 -3.62 -2.97
N SER A 67 -25.14 -2.99 -3.87
CA SER A 67 -24.84 -3.09 -5.31
C SER A 67 -23.52 -2.38 -5.64
N LEU A 68 -22.87 -2.77 -6.74
CA LEU A 68 -21.66 -2.08 -7.21
C LEU A 68 -21.92 -0.57 -7.40
N ASP A 69 -23.08 -0.20 -7.92
CA ASP A 69 -23.44 1.22 -8.12
C ASP A 69 -23.50 1.98 -6.79
N SER A 70 -24.05 1.38 -5.76
CA SER A 70 -24.09 1.96 -4.41
C SER A 70 -22.68 2.16 -3.84
N LEU A 71 -21.81 1.16 -4.00
CA LEU A 71 -20.40 1.25 -3.58
C LEU A 71 -19.65 2.35 -4.36
N GLN A 72 -19.87 2.46 -5.66
CA GLN A 72 -19.27 3.50 -6.50
C GLN A 72 -19.77 4.92 -6.14
N ALA A 73 -21.05 5.06 -5.80
CA ALA A 73 -21.60 6.33 -5.32
C ALA A 73 -20.98 6.75 -3.97
N GLU A 74 -20.90 5.81 -3.02
CA GLU A 74 -20.26 6.03 -1.73
C GLU A 74 -18.77 6.38 -1.89
N LEU A 75 -18.06 5.67 -2.76
CA LEU A 75 -16.66 5.93 -3.07
C LEU A 75 -16.41 7.36 -3.55
N LYS A 76 -17.26 7.87 -4.46
CA LYS A 76 -17.20 9.27 -4.92
C LYS A 76 -17.35 10.25 -3.76
N ARG A 77 -18.33 10.04 -2.90
CA ARG A 77 -18.56 10.86 -1.69
C ARG A 77 -17.34 10.85 -0.76
N GLN A 78 -16.72 9.68 -0.57
CA GLN A 78 -15.53 9.51 0.26
C GLN A 78 -14.29 10.21 -0.34
N ILE A 79 -14.15 10.22 -1.66
CA ILE A 79 -13.08 10.96 -2.36
C ILE A 79 -13.24 12.47 -2.12
N GLU A 80 -14.44 13.00 -2.36
CA GLU A 80 -14.73 14.43 -2.20
C GLU A 80 -14.45 14.91 -0.77
N ALA A 81 -14.91 14.17 0.23
CA ALA A 81 -14.68 14.48 1.64
C ALA A 81 -13.17 14.57 1.99
N ARG A 82 -12.33 13.73 1.40
CA ARG A 82 -10.88 13.71 1.64
C ARG A 82 -10.14 14.76 0.83
N ARG A 83 -10.60 15.03 -0.38
CA ARG A 83 -10.05 16.14 -1.17
C ARG A 83 -10.32 17.48 -0.49
N GLY A 84 -11.47 17.67 0.14
CA GLY A 84 -11.77 18.84 0.97
C GLY A 84 -10.82 19.01 2.16
N LYS A 85 -10.22 17.93 2.65
CA LYS A 85 -9.19 17.94 3.71
C LYS A 85 -7.75 18.10 3.16
N HIS A 86 -7.58 18.37 1.89
CA HIS A 86 -6.28 18.51 1.21
C HIS A 86 -5.35 17.28 1.30
N TYR A 87 -5.90 16.08 1.40
CA TYR A 87 -5.10 14.86 1.37
C TYR A 87 -4.44 14.66 0.01
N GLY A 88 -3.23 14.11 0.01
CA GLY A 88 -2.53 13.73 -1.22
C GLY A 88 -3.24 12.60 -1.97
N CYS A 89 -2.95 12.45 -3.27
CA CYS A 89 -3.69 11.54 -4.14
C CYS A 89 -3.64 10.07 -3.68
N SER A 90 -2.49 9.57 -3.20
CA SER A 90 -2.37 8.20 -2.70
C SER A 90 -3.13 7.99 -1.40
N ALA A 91 -3.07 8.97 -0.50
CA ALA A 91 -3.82 8.93 0.75
C ALA A 91 -5.33 8.98 0.52
N VAL A 92 -5.79 9.82 -0.43
CA VAL A 92 -7.21 9.84 -0.83
C VAL A 92 -7.63 8.48 -1.36
N SER A 93 -6.86 7.89 -2.28
CA SER A 93 -7.20 6.60 -2.88
C SER A 93 -7.34 5.49 -1.84
N LEU A 94 -6.32 5.30 -1.00
CA LEU A 94 -6.35 4.24 0.01
C LEU A 94 -7.44 4.46 1.06
N THR A 95 -7.54 5.69 1.60
CA THR A 95 -8.51 5.97 2.66
C THR A 95 -9.95 6.05 2.18
N ALA A 96 -10.21 6.43 0.92
CA ALA A 96 -11.56 6.42 0.36
C ALA A 96 -12.06 4.98 0.17
N ILE A 97 -11.24 4.07 -0.36
CA ILE A 97 -11.57 2.63 -0.43
C ILE A 97 -11.84 2.11 0.97
N ALA A 98 -10.95 2.38 1.93
CA ALA A 98 -11.07 1.93 3.30
C ALA A 98 -12.35 2.43 4.00
N ALA A 99 -12.76 3.67 3.73
CA ALA A 99 -13.99 4.20 4.29
C ALA A 99 -15.27 3.65 3.62
N THR A 100 -15.16 3.27 2.34
CA THR A 100 -16.27 2.66 1.59
C THR A 100 -16.47 1.20 2.00
N LEU A 101 -15.39 0.45 2.19
CA LEU A 101 -15.43 -0.99 2.43
C LEU A 101 -15.28 -1.38 3.91
N GLY A 102 -14.98 -0.42 4.79
CA GLY A 102 -14.59 -0.66 6.17
C GLY A 102 -13.07 -0.96 6.29
N SER A 103 -12.47 -0.70 7.44
CA SER A 103 -11.04 -0.97 7.68
C SER A 103 -10.73 -1.17 9.16
N VAL A 104 -9.83 -2.09 9.46
CA VAL A 104 -9.23 -2.27 10.80
C VAL A 104 -8.24 -1.16 11.14
N PHE A 105 -7.69 -0.48 10.10
CA PHE A 105 -6.76 0.60 10.28
C PHE A 105 -7.48 1.94 10.38
N SER A 106 -7.04 2.78 11.29
CA SER A 106 -7.51 4.17 11.37
C SER A 106 -7.10 4.96 10.11
N GLU A 107 -7.86 6.00 9.78
CA GLU A 107 -7.53 6.91 8.68
C GLU A 107 -6.11 7.49 8.80
N LYS A 108 -5.67 7.79 10.05
CA LYS A 108 -4.30 8.26 10.32
C LYS A 108 -3.24 7.22 9.93
N GLN A 109 -3.44 5.95 10.27
CA GLN A 109 -2.50 4.88 9.91
C GLN A 109 -2.45 4.69 8.40
N LEU A 110 -3.60 4.62 7.73
CA LEU A 110 -3.67 4.49 6.27
C LEU A 110 -2.97 5.65 5.55
N ARG A 111 -3.15 6.87 6.04
CA ARG A 111 -2.44 8.03 5.51
C ARG A 111 -0.93 7.90 5.70
N SER A 112 -0.48 7.55 6.90
CA SER A 112 0.96 7.40 7.17
C SER A 112 1.62 6.37 6.25
N MET A 113 0.92 5.30 5.87
CA MET A 113 1.43 4.30 4.94
C MET A 113 1.48 4.79 3.48
N SER A 114 0.61 5.72 3.10
CA SER A 114 0.42 6.10 1.69
C SER A 114 0.93 7.49 1.32
N ASP A 115 1.06 8.42 2.26
CA ASP A 115 1.40 9.82 1.98
C ASP A 115 2.70 9.98 1.17
N SER A 116 3.69 9.12 1.38
CA SER A 116 4.97 9.16 0.66
C SER A 116 4.86 8.93 -0.85
N PHE A 117 3.75 8.35 -1.32
CA PHE A 117 3.48 8.12 -2.74
C PHE A 117 2.68 9.24 -3.40
N SER A 118 2.28 10.27 -2.66
CA SER A 118 1.53 11.40 -3.21
C SER A 118 2.44 12.28 -4.07
N GLY A 119 1.93 12.73 -5.22
CA GLY A 119 2.70 13.53 -6.17
C GLY A 119 3.89 12.78 -6.77
N GLY A 120 3.75 11.51 -7.10
CA GLY A 120 4.84 10.58 -7.41
C GLY A 120 5.48 10.09 -6.12
N ILE A 121 6.81 10.01 -6.07
CA ILE A 121 7.52 9.63 -4.86
C ILE A 121 7.98 10.90 -4.13
N GLY A 122 7.57 11.07 -2.88
CA GLY A 122 8.03 12.16 -2.04
C GLY A 122 7.67 13.55 -2.57
N HIS A 123 6.52 13.72 -3.23
CA HIS A 123 6.08 14.96 -3.89
C HIS A 123 7.02 15.49 -4.99
N LYS A 124 7.87 14.64 -5.54
CA LYS A 124 8.74 15.00 -6.67
C LYS A 124 8.06 14.73 -7.99
N PHE A 125 7.00 15.36 -8.32
CA PHE A 125 6.07 15.10 -9.44
C PHE A 125 6.67 14.50 -10.73
N SER A 126 7.97 14.67 -10.96
CA SER A 126 8.70 14.09 -12.09
C SER A 126 9.12 12.63 -11.90
N GLN A 127 8.87 12.02 -10.75
CA GLN A 127 9.36 10.69 -10.41
C GLN A 127 8.24 9.77 -9.94
N GLY A 128 8.33 8.51 -10.34
CA GLY A 128 7.49 7.45 -9.87
C GLY A 128 6.11 7.37 -10.52
N THR A 129 5.39 6.35 -10.10
CA THR A 129 4.02 6.07 -10.53
C THR A 129 3.06 7.10 -9.92
N CYS A 130 1.94 7.36 -10.61
CA CYS A 130 0.89 8.20 -10.07
C CYS A 130 0.44 7.70 -8.69
N GLY A 131 0.45 8.61 -7.70
CA GLY A 131 0.10 8.24 -6.32
C GLY A 131 -1.34 7.74 -6.17
N ALA A 132 -2.25 8.20 -7.03
CA ALA A 132 -3.62 7.68 -7.05
C ALA A 132 -3.64 6.17 -7.36
N LEU A 133 -2.86 5.75 -8.35
CA LEU A 133 -2.72 4.34 -8.71
C LEU A 133 -2.04 3.54 -7.59
N SER A 134 -0.92 4.05 -7.06
CA SER A 134 -0.20 3.36 -5.97
C SER A 134 -1.08 3.16 -4.74
N GLY A 135 -1.80 4.21 -4.29
CA GLY A 135 -2.70 4.13 -3.14
C GLY A 135 -3.88 3.18 -3.36
N ALA A 136 -4.42 3.11 -4.58
CA ALA A 136 -5.49 2.18 -4.93
C ALA A 136 -5.00 0.72 -4.94
N ILE A 137 -3.82 0.45 -5.54
CA ILE A 137 -3.25 -0.91 -5.55
C ILE A 137 -2.89 -1.37 -4.14
N MET A 138 -2.43 -0.49 -3.25
CA MET A 138 -2.20 -0.86 -1.84
C MET A 138 -3.46 -1.42 -1.17
N ALA A 139 -4.64 -0.93 -1.54
CA ALA A 139 -5.90 -1.45 -0.99
C ALA A 139 -6.16 -2.91 -1.35
N LEU A 140 -5.68 -3.42 -2.47
CA LEU A 140 -5.81 -4.84 -2.81
C LEU A 140 -5.18 -5.74 -1.75
N GLY A 141 -4.05 -5.32 -1.15
CA GLY A 141 -3.39 -6.07 -0.08
C GLY A 141 -4.22 -6.22 1.19
N PHE A 142 -5.24 -5.36 1.38
CA PHE A 142 -6.13 -5.41 2.55
C PHE A 142 -7.46 -6.12 2.27
N TYR A 143 -7.95 -6.07 1.03
CA TYR A 143 -9.31 -6.49 0.71
C TYR A 143 -9.36 -7.72 -0.19
N ALA A 144 -8.38 -7.94 -1.07
CA ALA A 144 -8.36 -9.14 -1.88
C ALA A 144 -7.97 -10.35 -1.03
N SER A 145 -8.81 -11.37 -1.05
CA SER A 145 -8.49 -12.70 -0.52
C SER A 145 -7.66 -13.48 -1.56
N GLY A 146 -6.93 -14.47 -1.13
CA GLY A 146 -6.23 -15.38 -2.02
C GLY A 146 -4.70 -15.26 -1.95
N ASP A 147 -4.06 -15.77 -2.99
CA ASP A 147 -2.62 -15.90 -3.08
C ASP A 147 -1.95 -14.73 -3.83
N LYS A 148 -0.65 -14.82 -3.93
CA LYS A 148 0.19 -13.83 -4.61
C LYS A 148 -0.19 -13.66 -6.08
N GLU A 149 -0.54 -14.74 -6.76
CA GLU A 149 -0.92 -14.74 -8.18
C GLU A 149 -2.19 -13.92 -8.41
N LYS A 150 -3.20 -14.09 -7.56
CA LYS A 150 -4.43 -13.28 -7.61
C LYS A 150 -4.12 -11.81 -7.37
N HIS A 151 -3.35 -11.48 -6.34
CA HIS A 151 -2.99 -10.08 -6.04
C HIS A 151 -2.23 -9.43 -7.20
N GLN A 152 -1.28 -10.14 -7.82
CA GLN A 152 -0.53 -9.63 -8.98
C GLN A 152 -1.43 -9.44 -10.20
N ARG A 153 -2.35 -10.37 -10.46
CA ARG A 153 -3.31 -10.27 -11.55
C ARG A 153 -4.22 -9.06 -11.37
N LEU A 154 -4.82 -8.89 -10.20
CA LEU A 154 -5.71 -7.76 -9.92
C LEU A 154 -4.97 -6.42 -10.00
N ALA A 155 -3.76 -6.33 -9.45
CA ALA A 155 -2.92 -5.13 -9.57
C ALA A 155 -2.59 -4.82 -11.04
N GLY A 156 -2.32 -5.84 -11.85
CA GLY A 156 -2.12 -5.71 -13.29
C GLY A 156 -3.36 -5.17 -14.01
N GLU A 157 -4.55 -5.67 -13.69
CA GLU A 157 -5.80 -5.17 -14.27
C GLU A 157 -6.07 -3.69 -13.92
N VAL A 158 -5.80 -3.27 -12.67
CA VAL A 158 -5.90 -1.85 -12.28
C VAL A 158 -4.89 -1.00 -13.05
N TYR A 159 -3.65 -1.48 -13.18
CA TYR A 159 -2.59 -0.79 -13.90
C TYR A 159 -2.95 -0.57 -15.37
N GLU A 160 -3.39 -1.62 -16.08
CA GLU A 160 -3.72 -1.54 -17.50
C GLU A 160 -4.94 -0.65 -17.76
N GLU A 161 -5.98 -0.74 -16.93
CA GLU A 161 -7.13 0.16 -17.06
C GLU A 161 -6.74 1.62 -16.82
N PHE A 162 -5.93 1.89 -15.80
CA PHE A 162 -5.42 3.22 -15.53
C PHE A 162 -4.60 3.77 -16.70
N LYS A 163 -3.67 2.96 -17.22
CA LYS A 163 -2.84 3.32 -18.38
C LYS A 163 -3.67 3.60 -19.62
N LYS A 164 -4.72 2.81 -19.85
CA LYS A 164 -5.66 2.99 -20.96
C LYS A 164 -6.39 4.34 -20.86
N GLN A 165 -6.84 4.71 -19.66
CA GLN A 165 -7.61 5.94 -19.47
C GLN A 165 -6.75 7.20 -19.40
N GLU A 166 -5.58 7.14 -18.77
CA GLU A 166 -4.71 8.29 -18.55
C GLU A 166 -3.57 8.40 -19.58
N GLY A 167 -3.35 7.36 -20.40
CA GLY A 167 -2.30 7.28 -21.41
C GLY A 167 -0.91 6.93 -20.83
N THR A 168 -0.72 7.09 -19.54
CA THR A 168 0.53 6.82 -18.82
C THR A 168 0.24 6.54 -17.36
N VAL A 169 1.18 5.88 -16.67
CA VAL A 169 1.12 5.68 -15.22
C VAL A 169 2.11 6.58 -14.48
N ALA A 170 2.99 7.27 -15.20
CA ALA A 170 4.00 8.15 -14.63
C ALA A 170 3.36 9.45 -14.13
N CYS A 171 3.57 9.77 -12.85
CA CYS A 171 3.06 11.02 -12.27
C CYS A 171 3.58 12.25 -13.01
N GLY A 172 4.85 12.24 -13.42
CA GLY A 172 5.48 13.34 -14.13
C GLY A 172 4.81 13.66 -15.47
N ASP A 173 4.45 12.64 -16.23
CA ASP A 173 3.79 12.83 -17.54
C ASP A 173 2.39 13.43 -17.37
N ILE A 174 1.62 12.90 -16.40
CA ILE A 174 0.28 13.39 -16.09
C ILE A 174 0.35 14.84 -15.58
N TYR A 175 1.23 15.09 -14.62
CA TYR A 175 1.42 16.42 -14.04
C TYR A 175 1.95 17.43 -15.07
N GLY A 176 2.92 17.05 -15.87
CA GLY A 176 3.46 17.91 -16.93
C GLY A 176 2.42 18.34 -17.95
N LYS A 177 1.46 17.47 -18.25
CA LYS A 177 0.40 17.74 -19.22
C LYS A 177 -0.82 18.48 -18.64
N PHE A 178 -1.23 18.14 -17.41
CA PHE A 178 -2.50 18.59 -16.85
C PHE A 178 -2.37 19.30 -15.49
N HIS A 179 -1.16 19.42 -14.95
CA HIS A 179 -0.93 19.86 -13.58
C HIS A 179 -1.84 19.09 -12.59
N PHE A 180 -2.48 19.79 -11.66
CA PHE A 180 -3.39 19.16 -10.69
C PHE A 180 -4.78 18.87 -11.26
N GLY A 181 -5.11 19.39 -12.45
CA GLY A 181 -6.46 19.28 -13.04
C GLY A 181 -6.91 17.83 -13.27
N ARG A 182 -5.96 16.91 -13.50
CA ARG A 182 -6.29 15.50 -13.74
C ARG A 182 -6.29 14.61 -12.48
N CYS A 183 -5.73 15.09 -11.36
CA CYS A 183 -5.54 14.26 -10.16
C CYS A 183 -6.84 13.61 -9.64
N ASN A 184 -7.96 14.32 -9.68
CA ASN A 184 -9.25 13.76 -9.25
C ASN A 184 -9.74 12.66 -10.19
N GLY A 185 -9.53 12.82 -11.50
CA GLY A 185 -9.83 11.78 -12.50
C GLY A 185 -8.99 10.53 -12.27
N CYS A 186 -7.68 10.70 -12.04
CA CYS A 186 -6.76 9.60 -11.72
C CYS A 186 -7.18 8.85 -10.45
N ILE A 187 -7.58 9.57 -9.39
CA ILE A 187 -8.08 8.95 -8.17
C ILE A 187 -9.33 8.12 -8.49
N LEU A 188 -10.34 8.74 -9.12
CA LEU A 188 -11.59 8.07 -9.43
C LEU A 188 -11.39 6.84 -10.30
N CYS A 189 -10.57 6.93 -11.35
CA CYS A 189 -10.22 5.82 -12.23
C CYS A 189 -9.65 4.63 -11.44
N ALA A 190 -8.59 4.88 -10.66
CA ALA A 190 -7.89 3.81 -9.95
C ALA A 190 -8.77 3.15 -8.88
N VAL A 191 -9.46 3.94 -8.04
CA VAL A 191 -10.23 3.40 -6.92
C VAL A 191 -11.52 2.71 -7.38
N SER A 192 -12.18 3.24 -8.42
CA SER A 192 -13.36 2.60 -9.01
C SER A 192 -13.03 1.22 -9.56
N LYS A 193 -11.89 1.09 -10.24
CA LYS A 193 -11.45 -0.21 -10.76
C LYS A 193 -11.13 -1.20 -9.65
N VAL A 194 -10.47 -0.77 -8.58
CA VAL A 194 -10.21 -1.65 -7.42
C VAL A 194 -11.51 -2.16 -6.82
N VAL A 195 -12.48 -1.29 -6.55
CA VAL A 195 -13.77 -1.69 -5.95
C VAL A 195 -14.55 -2.61 -6.90
N GLU A 196 -14.55 -2.34 -8.22
CA GLU A 196 -15.15 -3.22 -9.24
C GLU A 196 -14.54 -4.62 -9.19
N LEU A 197 -13.19 -4.72 -9.15
CA LEU A 197 -12.50 -5.99 -9.12
C LEU A 197 -12.79 -6.77 -7.84
N LEU A 198 -12.73 -6.14 -6.68
CA LEU A 198 -13.04 -6.76 -5.40
C LEU A 198 -14.50 -7.25 -5.35
N TYR A 199 -15.42 -6.49 -5.94
CA TYR A 199 -16.82 -6.90 -6.08
C TYR A 199 -16.97 -8.12 -7.00
N ARG A 200 -16.33 -8.10 -8.17
CA ARG A 200 -16.33 -9.20 -9.14
C ARG A 200 -15.75 -10.49 -8.56
N GLU A 201 -14.70 -10.41 -7.78
CA GLU A 201 -14.05 -11.56 -7.14
C GLU A 201 -14.78 -12.06 -5.88
N GLY A 202 -15.83 -11.35 -5.43
CA GLY A 202 -16.57 -11.69 -4.21
C GLY A 202 -15.87 -11.31 -2.90
N ASP A 203 -14.73 -10.60 -2.97
CA ASP A 203 -13.93 -10.24 -1.80
C ASP A 203 -14.65 -9.24 -0.87
N ILE A 204 -15.56 -8.44 -1.39
CA ILE A 204 -16.33 -7.46 -0.60
C ILE A 204 -17.44 -8.14 0.22
N GLN A 205 -17.98 -9.26 -0.26
CA GLN A 205 -19.08 -9.97 0.38
C GLN A 205 -18.62 -10.84 1.57
N THR A 206 -17.32 -11.14 1.66
CA THR A 206 -16.74 -12.08 2.61
C THR A 206 -16.04 -11.43 3.80
N ASN A 207 -16.02 -10.11 3.91
CA ASN A 207 -15.27 -9.40 4.95
C ASN A 207 -15.67 -9.71 6.41
N THR A 208 -16.79 -10.40 6.64
CA THR A 208 -17.11 -10.94 7.97
C THR A 208 -16.17 -12.10 8.37
N VAL A 209 -15.52 -12.75 7.40
CA VAL A 209 -14.67 -13.93 7.62
C VAL A 209 -13.23 -13.55 7.94
N GLN A 210 -12.69 -12.47 7.37
CA GLN A 210 -11.28 -12.09 7.56
C GLN A 210 -10.90 -11.75 9.01
N ILE A 211 -11.85 -11.31 9.84
CA ILE A 211 -11.57 -11.08 11.28
C ILE A 211 -11.35 -12.40 12.01
N ALA A 212 -12.08 -13.45 11.64
CA ALA A 212 -11.90 -14.78 12.23
C ALA A 212 -10.56 -15.39 11.81
N ASP A 213 -10.17 -15.23 10.54
CA ASP A 213 -8.92 -15.74 10.01
C ASP A 213 -7.70 -14.97 10.56
N TYR A 214 -7.80 -13.66 10.75
CA TYR A 214 -6.74 -12.88 11.38
C TYR A 214 -6.51 -13.27 12.84
N LYS A 215 -7.58 -13.58 13.59
CA LYS A 215 -7.46 -14.16 14.94
C LYS A 215 -6.78 -15.53 14.92
N SER A 216 -7.09 -16.38 13.96
CA SER A 216 -6.45 -17.67 13.80
C SER A 216 -4.98 -17.56 13.40
N PHE A 217 -4.62 -16.53 12.65
CA PHE A 217 -3.23 -16.24 12.27
C PHE A 217 -2.38 -15.80 13.47
N ILE A 218 -2.89 -14.87 14.29
CA ILE A 218 -2.17 -14.39 15.50
C ILE A 218 -1.99 -15.50 16.55
N THR A 219 -2.94 -16.45 16.66
CA THR A 219 -2.83 -17.55 17.61
C THR A 219 -1.91 -18.68 17.14
N LYS A 220 -1.42 -18.65 15.90
CA LYS A 220 -0.57 -19.67 15.32
C LYS A 220 0.93 -19.34 15.39
N TYR A 221 1.28 -18.10 15.73
CA TYR A 221 2.62 -17.57 15.88
C TYR A 221 2.76 -16.81 17.20
#